data_99df0f83792c4818b45083c5171ef721
#
_entry.id   99df0f83792c4818b45083c5171ef721
#
_cell.length_a   1.000
_cell.length_b   1.000
_cell.length_c   1.000
_cell.angle_alpha   90.00
_cell.angle_beta   90.00
_cell.angle_gamma   90.00
#
_symmetry.space_group_name_H-M   'P 1'
#
loop_
_entity.id
_entity.type
_entity.pdbx_description
1 polymer ?
#
loop_
_entity_poly.entity_id
_entity_poly.type
_entity_poly.pdbx_seq_one_letter_code
_entity_poly.pdbx_strand_id
1 'polypeptide(L)'
;FDVAVQALADLLAAHANDSDFQIDPQDTPAQARRELREWIRRALITEREGRLFETDALKTALRFVAQLDSRMMTSTASRLAVVQREIDNLATALDADPERRAAHLERRLAELQQQIDDVRAGRIQPLTPAQAIEGMREVYALASSLRADFRRVEDSWRDADRTLRQAILSAQQHRGAVIDQLLDGHAALLHTQEGRVFESFQQQLDDQAELADMRAHLRTLLAHPQMVQALDDLQRSELQLLVPQLIK
;
A
#
# COMPACT_ATOMS: atom_id res chain seq x y z
N PHE A 1 19.27 -9.15 17.77
CA PHE A 1 19.57 -10.32 16.93
C PHE A 1 19.40 -11.63 17.71
N ASP A 2 19.99 -11.79 18.88
CA ASP A 2 19.99 -13.07 19.64
C ASP A 2 18.60 -13.54 20.08
N VAL A 3 17.69 -12.61 20.40
CA VAL A 3 16.28 -12.94 20.70
C VAL A 3 15.59 -13.57 19.47
N ALA A 4 15.87 -13.05 18.27
CA ALA A 4 15.32 -13.62 17.04
C ALA A 4 15.94 -14.98 16.69
N VAL A 5 17.24 -15.17 17.00
CA VAL A 5 17.89 -16.48 16.87
C VAL A 5 17.20 -17.52 17.77
N GLN A 6 16.91 -17.17 19.02
CA GLN A 6 16.24 -18.06 19.94
C GLN A 6 14.82 -18.39 19.48
N ALA A 7 14.05 -17.38 19.10
CA ALA A 7 12.68 -17.56 18.59
C ALA A 7 12.64 -18.45 17.34
N LEU A 8 13.58 -18.26 16.40
CA LEU A 8 13.67 -19.10 15.21
C LEU A 8 14.15 -20.52 15.58
N ALA A 9 15.08 -20.69 16.53
CA ALA A 9 15.51 -22.01 16.98
C ALA A 9 14.36 -22.79 17.60
N ASP A 10 13.52 -22.13 18.41
CA ASP A 10 12.32 -22.74 19.00
C ASP A 10 11.31 -23.19 17.95
N LEU A 11 11.10 -22.39 16.91
CA LEU A 11 10.26 -22.74 15.76
C LEU A 11 10.84 -23.92 14.97
N LEU A 12 12.14 -23.92 14.69
CA LEU A 12 12.80 -25.04 14.01
C LEU A 12 12.69 -26.33 14.84
N ALA A 13 12.87 -26.24 16.14
CA ALA A 13 12.72 -27.39 17.04
C ALA A 13 11.29 -27.96 17.04
N ALA A 14 10.27 -27.08 17.00
CA ALA A 14 8.86 -27.48 16.91
C ALA A 14 8.53 -28.22 15.62
N HIS A 15 9.24 -27.92 14.53
CA HIS A 15 9.03 -28.51 13.19
C HIS A 15 10.10 -29.54 12.81
N ALA A 16 10.96 -29.96 13.74
CA ALA A 16 12.07 -30.88 13.48
C ALA A 16 11.64 -32.27 12.99
N ASN A 17 10.38 -32.65 13.26
CA ASN A 17 9.81 -33.94 12.79
C ASN A 17 9.06 -33.82 11.45
N ASP A 18 8.99 -32.64 10.87
CA ASP A 18 8.32 -32.40 9.61
C ASP A 18 9.29 -32.70 8.45
N SER A 19 8.92 -33.68 7.61
CA SER A 19 9.75 -34.12 6.49
C SER A 19 9.96 -33.09 5.40
N ASP A 20 9.13 -32.05 5.38
CA ASP A 20 9.22 -30.98 4.39
C ASP A 20 10.37 -30.00 4.67
N PHE A 21 10.93 -30.04 5.89
CA PHE A 21 12.04 -29.20 6.31
C PHE A 21 13.29 -30.02 6.62
N GLN A 22 14.43 -29.58 6.11
CA GLN A 22 15.74 -30.16 6.45
C GLN A 22 16.26 -29.52 7.73
N ILE A 23 15.70 -29.92 8.87
CA ILE A 23 16.07 -29.39 10.19
C ILE A 23 16.95 -30.42 10.90
N ASP A 24 18.12 -29.97 11.39
CA ASP A 24 18.94 -30.75 12.30
C ASP A 24 18.45 -30.54 13.74
N PRO A 25 17.80 -31.55 14.37
CA PRO A 25 17.26 -31.39 15.72
C PRO A 25 18.33 -31.13 16.79
N GLN A 26 19.60 -31.45 16.49
CA GLN A 26 20.71 -31.32 17.45
C GLN A 26 21.40 -29.95 17.39
N ASP A 27 21.17 -29.17 16.32
CA ASP A 27 21.86 -27.89 16.09
C ASP A 27 20.92 -26.76 15.64
N THR A 28 19.69 -26.73 16.17
CA THR A 28 18.69 -25.71 15.82
C THR A 28 19.14 -24.27 16.07
N PRO A 29 19.91 -23.94 17.15
CA PRO A 29 20.38 -22.56 17.33
C PRO A 29 21.42 -22.11 16.30
N ALA A 30 22.35 -22.98 15.89
CA ALA A 30 23.32 -22.65 14.87
C ALA A 30 22.66 -22.58 13.49
N GLN A 31 21.68 -23.44 13.19
CA GLN A 31 20.88 -23.38 11.99
C GLN A 31 20.08 -22.06 11.94
N ALA A 32 19.38 -21.68 13.01
CA ALA A 32 18.65 -20.43 13.10
C ALA A 32 19.55 -19.21 12.84
N ARG A 33 20.77 -19.21 13.40
CA ARG A 33 21.74 -18.13 13.19
C ARG A 33 22.24 -18.06 11.75
N ARG A 34 22.43 -19.20 11.08
CA ARG A 34 22.81 -19.28 9.66
C ARG A 34 21.68 -18.74 8.79
N GLU A 35 20.45 -19.18 9.02
CA GLU A 35 19.27 -18.75 8.26
C GLU A 35 19.03 -17.22 8.38
N LEU A 36 19.03 -16.66 9.58
CA LEU A 36 18.86 -15.22 9.77
C LEU A 36 19.94 -14.40 9.05
N ARG A 37 21.21 -14.84 9.08
CA ARG A 37 22.28 -14.18 8.32
C ARG A 37 22.06 -14.27 6.82
N GLU A 38 21.58 -15.42 6.33
CA GLU A 38 21.26 -15.62 4.94
C GLU A 38 20.10 -14.72 4.51
N TRP A 39 19.06 -14.58 5.34
CA TRP A 39 17.93 -13.71 5.06
C TRP A 39 18.35 -12.22 5.02
N ILE A 40 19.28 -11.81 5.89
CA ILE A 40 19.87 -10.46 5.83
C ILE A 40 20.66 -10.29 4.51
N ARG A 41 21.49 -11.28 4.15
CA ARG A 41 22.29 -11.25 2.92
C ARG A 41 21.43 -11.17 1.67
N ARG A 42 20.28 -11.84 1.65
CA ARG A 42 19.31 -11.82 0.56
C ARG A 42 18.37 -10.61 0.60
N ALA A 43 18.59 -9.69 1.52
CA ALA A 43 17.73 -8.52 1.72
C ALA A 43 16.24 -8.88 1.97
N LEU A 44 15.95 -10.04 2.58
CA LEU A 44 14.61 -10.38 3.03
C LEU A 44 14.29 -9.68 4.36
N ILE A 45 15.28 -9.58 5.25
CA ILE A 45 15.20 -8.81 6.49
C ILE A 45 16.38 -7.85 6.57
N THR A 46 16.24 -6.78 7.34
CA THR A 46 17.30 -5.82 7.62
C THR A 46 17.48 -5.66 9.12
N GLU A 47 18.72 -5.47 9.55
CA GLU A 47 19.05 -5.19 10.97
C GLU A 47 19.31 -3.68 11.11
N ARG A 48 18.60 -3.05 12.05
CA ARG A 48 18.80 -1.64 12.43
C ARG A 48 18.76 -1.55 13.96
N GLU A 49 19.76 -0.98 14.55
CA GLU A 49 19.84 -0.77 16.01
C GLU A 49 19.61 -2.06 16.85
N GLY A 50 20.14 -3.18 16.37
CA GLY A 50 19.99 -4.49 17.03
C GLY A 50 18.60 -5.13 16.90
N ARG A 51 17.69 -4.54 16.11
CA ARG A 51 16.37 -5.08 15.79
C ARG A 51 16.31 -5.54 14.33
N LEU A 52 15.53 -6.58 14.09
CA LEU A 52 15.27 -7.10 12.75
C LEU A 52 13.94 -6.54 12.23
N PHE A 53 13.96 -6.10 10.99
CA PHE A 53 12.79 -5.60 10.27
C PHE A 53 12.63 -6.37 8.97
N GLU A 54 11.40 -6.67 8.63
CA GLU A 54 11.07 -7.22 7.32
C GLU A 54 11.27 -6.17 6.23
N THR A 55 11.75 -6.58 5.08
CA THR A 55 11.84 -5.73 3.89
C THR A 55 10.53 -5.77 3.10
N ASP A 56 10.32 -4.80 2.20
CA ASP A 56 9.14 -4.79 1.33
C ASP A 56 9.13 -5.99 0.37
N ALA A 57 10.30 -6.51 0.00
CA ALA A 57 10.41 -7.73 -0.78
C ALA A 57 9.85 -8.95 -0.02
N LEU A 58 10.22 -9.11 1.27
CA LEU A 58 9.67 -10.17 2.10
C LEU A 58 8.16 -10.01 2.31
N LYS A 59 7.70 -8.78 2.61
CA LYS A 59 6.26 -8.50 2.75
C LYS A 59 5.46 -8.84 1.51
N THR A 60 6.02 -8.56 0.34
CA THR A 60 5.38 -8.86 -0.94
C THR A 60 5.33 -10.37 -1.17
N ALA A 61 6.43 -11.09 -0.88
CA ALA A 61 6.48 -12.54 -0.98
C ALA A 61 5.50 -13.22 -0.01
N LEU A 62 5.46 -12.80 1.25
CA LEU A 62 4.51 -13.33 2.24
C LEU A 62 3.05 -13.06 1.85
N ARG A 63 2.74 -11.88 1.31
CA ARG A 63 1.41 -11.58 0.78
C ARG A 63 1.05 -12.48 -0.39
N PHE A 64 1.99 -12.72 -1.30
CA PHE A 64 1.78 -13.63 -2.42
C PHE A 64 1.50 -15.04 -1.93
N VAL A 65 2.29 -15.59 -1.00
CA VAL A 65 2.06 -16.90 -0.41
C VAL A 65 0.71 -16.95 0.33
N ALA A 66 0.40 -15.94 1.14
CA ALA A 66 -0.89 -15.84 1.83
C ALA A 66 -2.08 -15.76 0.85
N GLN A 67 -1.90 -15.16 -0.33
CA GLN A 67 -2.92 -15.17 -1.39
C GLN A 67 -3.10 -16.53 -2.03
N LEU A 68 -2.04 -17.34 -2.11
CA LEU A 68 -2.14 -18.75 -2.59
C LEU A 68 -2.85 -19.62 -1.58
N ASP A 69 -2.58 -19.42 -0.29
CA ASP A 69 -3.17 -20.19 0.81
C ASP A 69 -4.56 -19.66 1.20
N SER A 70 -4.77 -18.36 1.10
CA SER A 70 -6.06 -17.77 1.38
C SER A 70 -7.01 -18.04 0.20
N ARG A 71 -8.08 -18.77 0.48
CA ARG A 71 -9.30 -18.83 -0.33
C ARG A 71 -10.04 -17.47 -0.37
N MET A 72 -9.31 -16.37 -0.24
CA MET A 72 -9.82 -15.02 -0.49
C MET A 72 -9.95 -14.83 -2.00
N MET A 73 -10.93 -15.52 -2.58
CA MET A 73 -11.47 -15.10 -3.86
C MET A 73 -12.13 -13.73 -3.60
N THR A 74 -11.34 -12.66 -3.70
CA THR A 74 -11.91 -11.34 -3.94
C THR A 74 -12.71 -11.45 -5.22
N SER A 75 -14.00 -11.15 -5.16
CA SER A 75 -14.87 -11.33 -6.31
C SER A 75 -14.31 -10.57 -7.49
N THR A 76 -14.07 -11.29 -8.56
CA THR A 76 -13.72 -10.73 -9.86
C THR A 76 -14.73 -9.65 -10.28
N ALA A 77 -15.98 -9.74 -9.80
CA ALA A 77 -17.04 -8.79 -10.07
C ALA A 77 -16.79 -7.41 -9.43
N SER A 78 -16.36 -7.34 -8.16
CA SER A 78 -16.07 -6.06 -7.49
C SER A 78 -14.89 -5.35 -8.14
N ARG A 79 -13.83 -6.09 -8.48
CA ARG A 79 -12.67 -5.53 -9.21
C ARG A 79 -13.05 -5.05 -10.60
N LEU A 80 -13.86 -5.83 -11.32
CA LEU A 80 -14.34 -5.44 -12.62
C LEU A 80 -15.14 -4.13 -12.56
N ALA A 81 -16.00 -3.97 -11.57
CA ALA A 81 -16.77 -2.73 -11.38
C ALA A 81 -15.88 -1.51 -11.11
N VAL A 82 -14.78 -1.66 -10.33
CA VAL A 82 -13.79 -0.60 -10.12
C VAL A 82 -13.10 -0.25 -11.44
N VAL A 83 -12.62 -1.25 -12.18
CA VAL A 83 -11.94 -1.05 -13.47
C VAL A 83 -12.86 -0.39 -14.50
N GLN A 84 -14.11 -0.84 -14.58
CA GLN A 84 -15.10 -0.25 -15.50
C GLN A 84 -15.34 1.24 -15.20
N ARG A 85 -15.49 1.59 -13.92
CA ARG A 85 -15.67 2.98 -13.48
C ARG A 85 -14.46 3.85 -13.85
N GLU A 86 -13.27 3.31 -13.67
CA GLU A 86 -12.03 4.04 -13.97
C GLU A 86 -11.82 4.22 -15.48
N ILE A 87 -12.16 3.20 -16.27
CA ILE A 87 -12.17 3.30 -17.74
C ILE A 87 -13.15 4.38 -18.19
N ASP A 88 -14.37 4.41 -17.64
CA ASP A 88 -15.41 5.39 -17.99
C ASP A 88 -14.98 6.82 -17.61
N ASN A 89 -14.43 7.00 -16.40
CA ASN A 89 -13.89 8.29 -15.94
C ASN A 89 -12.77 8.78 -16.87
N LEU A 90 -11.81 7.92 -17.18
CA LEU A 90 -10.66 8.26 -18.02
C LEU A 90 -11.09 8.53 -19.47
N ALA A 91 -11.97 7.71 -20.03
CA ALA A 91 -12.49 7.91 -21.37
C ALA A 91 -13.20 9.27 -21.49
N THR A 92 -14.00 9.63 -20.47
CA THR A 92 -14.67 10.93 -20.41
C THR A 92 -13.67 12.08 -20.28
N ALA A 93 -12.64 11.93 -19.45
CA ALA A 93 -11.60 12.95 -19.24
C ALA A 93 -10.75 13.19 -20.49
N LEU A 94 -10.51 12.15 -21.29
CA LEU A 94 -9.73 12.20 -22.53
C LEU A 94 -10.54 12.66 -23.74
N ASP A 95 -11.88 12.65 -23.66
CA ASP A 95 -12.70 13.13 -24.81
C ASP A 95 -12.53 14.64 -24.97
N ALA A 96 -11.98 15.03 -26.10
CA ALA A 96 -11.77 16.43 -26.46
C ALA A 96 -13.04 17.15 -26.92
N ASP A 97 -14.13 16.43 -27.17
CA ASP A 97 -15.40 16.99 -27.61
C ASP A 97 -16.24 17.46 -26.41
N PRO A 98 -16.47 18.78 -26.24
CA PRO A 98 -17.22 19.32 -25.12
C PRO A 98 -18.66 18.83 -25.05
N GLU A 99 -19.31 18.68 -26.21
CA GLU A 99 -20.70 18.25 -26.32
C GLU A 99 -20.89 16.80 -25.83
N ARG A 100 -19.99 15.90 -26.24
CA ARG A 100 -20.00 14.52 -25.77
C ARG A 100 -19.71 14.40 -24.28
N ARG A 101 -18.76 15.21 -23.77
CA ARG A 101 -18.48 15.27 -22.34
C ARG A 101 -19.67 15.77 -21.54
N ALA A 102 -20.33 16.84 -22.02
CA ALA A 102 -21.53 17.37 -21.39
C ALA A 102 -22.65 16.33 -21.36
N ALA A 103 -22.94 15.70 -22.49
CA ALA A 103 -23.97 14.64 -22.59
C ALA A 103 -23.67 13.43 -21.67
N HIS A 104 -22.39 13.07 -21.46
CA HIS A 104 -22.01 12.01 -20.53
C HIS A 104 -22.27 12.43 -19.07
N LEU A 105 -21.88 13.65 -18.69
CA LEU A 105 -22.10 14.18 -17.36
C LEU A 105 -23.59 14.37 -17.03
N GLU A 106 -24.38 14.80 -18.00
CA GLU A 106 -25.85 14.93 -17.86
C GLU A 106 -26.50 13.57 -17.61
N ARG A 107 -26.10 12.52 -18.33
CA ARG A 107 -26.58 11.15 -18.05
C ARG A 107 -26.22 10.71 -16.63
N ARG A 108 -24.99 10.96 -16.22
CA ARG A 108 -24.54 10.64 -14.87
C ARG A 108 -25.32 11.38 -13.80
N LEU A 109 -25.61 12.65 -14.03
CA LEU A 109 -26.43 13.47 -13.15
C LEU A 109 -27.87 12.91 -13.04
N ALA A 110 -28.47 12.51 -14.16
CA ALA A 110 -29.79 11.91 -14.17
C ALA A 110 -29.84 10.57 -13.39
N GLU A 111 -28.81 9.72 -13.56
CA GLU A 111 -28.67 8.48 -12.77
C GLU A 111 -28.58 8.75 -11.26
N LEU A 112 -27.76 9.74 -10.85
CA LEU A 112 -27.63 10.14 -9.45
C LEU A 112 -28.93 10.72 -8.92
N GLN A 113 -29.64 11.52 -9.71
CA GLN A 113 -30.95 12.05 -9.32
C GLN A 113 -31.96 10.92 -9.09
N GLN A 114 -31.98 9.92 -9.97
CA GLN A 114 -32.82 8.73 -9.79
C GLN A 114 -32.48 7.97 -8.53
N GLN A 115 -31.19 7.79 -8.23
CA GLN A 115 -30.74 7.14 -6.98
C GLN A 115 -31.20 7.91 -5.73
N ILE A 116 -31.13 9.25 -5.76
CA ILE A 116 -31.61 10.09 -4.66
C ILE A 116 -33.13 9.89 -4.46
N ASP A 117 -33.89 9.88 -5.54
CA ASP A 117 -35.34 9.69 -5.49
C ASP A 117 -35.73 8.29 -4.99
N ASP A 118 -34.97 7.27 -5.36
CA ASP A 118 -35.13 5.91 -4.87
C ASP A 118 -34.85 5.81 -3.36
N VAL A 119 -33.76 6.45 -2.89
CA VAL A 119 -33.45 6.52 -1.46
C VAL A 119 -34.55 7.25 -0.68
N ARG A 120 -35.00 8.41 -1.17
CA ARG A 120 -36.08 9.20 -0.55
C ARG A 120 -37.41 8.45 -0.50
N ALA A 121 -37.68 7.62 -1.51
CA ALA A 121 -38.86 6.77 -1.57
C ALA A 121 -38.73 5.47 -0.75
N GLY A 122 -37.63 5.27 -0.04
CA GLY A 122 -37.38 4.06 0.74
C GLY A 122 -37.05 2.82 -0.10
N ARG A 123 -36.80 2.98 -1.37
CA ARG A 123 -36.40 1.91 -2.30
C ARG A 123 -34.88 1.67 -2.23
N ILE A 124 -34.39 1.45 -1.04
CA ILE A 124 -32.98 1.17 -0.77
C ILE A 124 -32.76 -0.34 -0.84
N GLN A 125 -31.82 -0.76 -1.66
CA GLN A 125 -31.31 -2.13 -1.64
C GLN A 125 -29.94 -2.12 -0.94
N PRO A 126 -29.89 -2.39 0.39
CA PRO A 126 -28.62 -2.48 1.09
C PRO A 126 -27.81 -3.65 0.54
N LEU A 127 -26.49 -3.53 0.58
CA LEU A 127 -25.62 -4.64 0.24
C LEU A 127 -25.91 -5.86 1.11
N THR A 128 -25.90 -7.04 0.52
CA THR A 128 -25.96 -8.28 1.28
C THR A 128 -24.70 -8.39 2.18
N PRO A 129 -24.76 -9.12 3.31
CA PRO A 129 -23.61 -9.33 4.17
C PRO A 129 -22.38 -9.85 3.41
N ALA A 130 -22.58 -10.75 2.45
CA ALA A 130 -21.50 -11.28 1.62
C ALA A 130 -20.85 -10.20 0.74
N GLN A 131 -21.66 -9.38 0.07
CA GLN A 131 -21.16 -8.26 -0.74
C GLN A 131 -20.46 -7.19 0.11
N ALA A 132 -20.95 -6.92 1.31
CA ALA A 132 -20.32 -5.99 2.24
C ALA A 132 -18.92 -6.50 2.67
N ILE A 133 -18.81 -7.76 3.09
CA ILE A 133 -17.54 -8.40 3.45
C ILE A 133 -16.54 -8.33 2.28
N GLU A 134 -17.01 -8.64 1.09
CA GLU A 134 -16.20 -8.62 -0.12
C GLU A 134 -15.70 -7.20 -0.47
N GLY A 135 -16.57 -6.21 -0.42
CA GLY A 135 -16.20 -4.82 -0.65
C GLY A 135 -15.18 -4.32 0.39
N MET A 136 -15.31 -4.70 1.66
CA MET A 136 -14.36 -4.35 2.71
C MET A 136 -12.98 -4.96 2.47
N ARG A 137 -12.92 -6.21 2.02
CA ARG A 137 -11.66 -6.89 1.65
C ARG A 137 -10.99 -6.23 0.44
N GLU A 138 -11.79 -5.80 -0.55
CA GLU A 138 -11.26 -5.11 -1.71
C GLU A 138 -10.69 -3.73 -1.32
N VAL A 139 -11.38 -2.95 -0.49
CA VAL A 139 -10.87 -1.69 0.04
C VAL A 139 -9.54 -1.90 0.77
N TYR A 140 -9.44 -2.94 1.61
CA TYR A 140 -8.18 -3.25 2.29
C TYR A 140 -7.07 -3.64 1.31
N ALA A 141 -7.37 -4.44 0.30
CA ALA A 141 -6.39 -4.84 -0.72
C ALA A 141 -5.84 -3.64 -1.50
N LEU A 142 -6.73 -2.73 -1.93
CA LEU A 142 -6.37 -1.49 -2.61
C LEU A 142 -5.54 -0.57 -1.70
N ALA A 143 -5.95 -0.38 -0.45
CA ALA A 143 -5.22 0.43 0.53
C ALA A 143 -3.82 -0.12 0.81
N SER A 144 -3.69 -1.45 0.90
CA SER A 144 -2.40 -2.12 1.11
C SER A 144 -1.48 -1.99 -0.10
N SER A 145 -2.03 -2.04 -1.32
CA SER A 145 -1.27 -1.80 -2.55
C SER A 145 -0.76 -0.36 -2.62
N LEU A 146 -1.64 0.61 -2.34
CA LEU A 146 -1.29 2.03 -2.32
C LEU A 146 -0.14 2.33 -1.35
N ARG A 147 -0.16 1.73 -0.15
CA ARG A 147 0.92 1.87 0.84
C ARG A 147 2.25 1.30 0.34
N ALA A 148 2.22 0.19 -0.39
CA ALA A 148 3.44 -0.40 -0.95
C ALA A 148 4.00 0.46 -2.10
N ASP A 149 3.12 1.03 -2.92
CA ASP A 149 3.50 1.94 -4.00
C ASP A 149 4.14 3.22 -3.43
N PHE A 150 3.52 3.80 -2.40
CA PHE A 150 4.06 4.99 -1.74
C PHE A 150 5.45 4.78 -1.15
N ARG A 151 5.68 3.66 -0.45
CA ARG A 151 7.01 3.34 0.10
C ARG A 151 8.06 3.21 -1.00
N ARG A 152 7.72 2.61 -2.14
CA ARG A 152 8.65 2.50 -3.29
C ARG A 152 9.05 3.88 -3.81
N VAL A 153 8.09 4.80 -3.92
CA VAL A 153 8.36 6.18 -4.34
C VAL A 153 9.24 6.89 -3.30
N GLU A 154 8.94 6.74 -2.01
CA GLU A 154 9.74 7.33 -0.92
C GLU A 154 11.18 6.77 -0.91
N ASP A 155 11.36 5.48 -1.07
CA ASP A 155 12.68 4.84 -1.10
C ASP A 155 13.46 5.29 -2.35
N SER A 156 12.83 5.33 -3.52
CA SER A 156 13.43 5.83 -4.76
C SER A 156 13.87 7.29 -4.62
N TRP A 157 13.03 8.13 -4.02
CA TRP A 157 13.37 9.52 -3.75
C TRP A 157 14.56 9.67 -2.79
N ARG A 158 14.58 8.91 -1.70
CA ARG A 158 15.69 8.92 -0.73
C ARG A 158 17.02 8.48 -1.35
N ASP A 159 16.98 7.47 -2.22
CA ASP A 159 18.19 6.99 -2.91
C ASP A 159 18.69 8.02 -3.93
N ALA A 160 17.77 8.69 -4.65
CA ALA A 160 18.12 9.76 -5.56
C ALA A 160 18.71 10.98 -4.82
N ASP A 161 18.11 11.40 -3.71
CA ASP A 161 18.63 12.48 -2.84
C ASP A 161 20.02 12.13 -2.28
N ARG A 162 20.20 10.89 -1.81
CA ARG A 162 21.50 10.41 -1.32
C ARG A 162 22.57 10.45 -2.41
N THR A 163 22.25 9.99 -3.62
CA THR A 163 23.15 9.98 -4.76
C THR A 163 23.55 11.41 -5.15
N LEU A 164 22.59 12.32 -5.19
CA LEU A 164 22.82 13.73 -5.45
C LEU A 164 23.78 14.35 -4.40
N ARG A 165 23.50 14.14 -3.11
CA ARG A 165 24.38 14.64 -2.03
C ARG A 165 25.78 14.08 -2.11
N GLN A 166 25.95 12.81 -2.44
CA GLN A 166 27.27 12.19 -2.63
C GLN A 166 28.02 12.79 -3.83
N ALA A 167 27.32 13.03 -4.94
CA ALA A 167 27.90 13.68 -6.12
C ALA A 167 28.40 15.10 -5.80
N ILE A 168 27.62 15.88 -5.06
CA ILE A 168 27.97 17.23 -4.64
C ILE A 168 29.16 17.23 -3.67
N LEU A 169 29.20 16.32 -2.70
CA LEU A 169 30.30 16.20 -1.74
C LEU A 169 31.62 15.77 -2.41
N SER A 170 31.56 14.98 -3.49
CA SER A 170 32.73 14.54 -4.25
C SER A 170 33.29 15.61 -5.18
N ALA A 171 32.53 16.63 -5.51
CA ALA A 171 32.87 17.65 -6.51
C ALA A 171 33.85 18.74 -6.04
N GLN A 172 34.40 18.71 -4.81
CA GLN A 172 35.40 19.67 -4.26
C GLN A 172 35.12 21.17 -4.55
N GLN A 173 33.88 21.62 -4.58
CA GLN A 173 33.48 22.96 -4.98
C GLN A 173 33.25 23.92 -3.78
N HIS A 174 33.26 25.23 -4.06
CA HIS A 174 33.01 26.27 -3.05
C HIS A 174 31.57 26.21 -2.51
N ARG A 175 31.38 26.53 -1.23
CA ARG A 175 30.10 26.41 -0.51
C ARG A 175 28.88 27.00 -1.24
N GLY A 176 29.04 28.12 -1.97
CA GLY A 176 27.95 28.73 -2.71
C GLY A 176 27.47 27.88 -3.90
N ALA A 177 28.42 27.34 -4.67
CA ALA A 177 28.11 26.48 -5.81
C ALA A 177 27.43 25.18 -5.39
N VAL A 178 27.70 24.68 -4.17
CA VAL A 178 27.05 23.49 -3.60
C VAL A 178 25.57 23.73 -3.32
N ILE A 179 25.19 24.91 -2.84
CA ILE A 179 23.80 25.27 -2.56
C ILE A 179 23.01 25.40 -3.87
N ASP A 180 23.56 26.07 -4.86
CA ASP A 180 22.93 26.21 -6.18
C ASP A 180 22.75 24.83 -6.84
N GLN A 181 23.77 23.96 -6.79
CA GLN A 181 23.66 22.58 -7.30
C GLN A 181 22.65 21.72 -6.52
N LEU A 182 22.47 21.94 -5.21
CA LEU A 182 21.45 21.26 -4.42
C LEU A 182 20.06 21.69 -4.86
N LEU A 183 19.84 22.99 -5.10
CA LEU A 183 18.56 23.53 -5.55
C LEU A 183 18.23 23.05 -6.97
N ASP A 184 19.20 23.13 -7.89
CA ASP A 184 19.05 22.64 -9.26
C ASP A 184 18.84 21.13 -9.31
N GLY A 185 19.56 20.38 -8.48
CA GLY A 185 19.41 18.94 -8.36
C GLY A 185 18.07 18.52 -7.78
N HIS A 186 17.54 19.28 -6.82
CA HIS A 186 16.20 19.04 -6.27
C HIS A 186 15.12 19.31 -7.32
N ALA A 187 15.25 20.38 -8.09
CA ALA A 187 14.38 20.65 -9.23
C ALA A 187 14.47 19.54 -10.29
N ALA A 188 15.69 19.04 -10.57
CA ALA A 188 15.87 17.93 -11.50
C ALA A 188 15.22 16.62 -11.02
N LEU A 189 15.23 16.34 -9.70
CA LEU A 189 14.53 15.20 -9.12
C LEU A 189 13.01 15.26 -9.32
N LEU A 190 12.41 16.44 -9.21
CA LEU A 190 10.98 16.64 -9.48
C LEU A 190 10.60 16.36 -10.95
N HIS A 191 11.55 16.50 -11.87
CA HIS A 191 11.34 16.18 -13.29
C HIS A 191 11.52 14.69 -13.63
N THR A 192 11.98 13.86 -12.68
CA THR A 192 12.00 12.39 -12.87
C THR A 192 10.58 11.81 -12.86
N GLN A 193 10.42 10.58 -13.29
CA GLN A 193 9.13 9.90 -13.23
C GLN A 193 8.65 9.75 -11.79
N GLU A 194 9.54 9.38 -10.89
CA GLU A 194 9.29 9.22 -9.46
C GLU A 194 8.91 10.55 -8.80
N GLY A 195 9.61 11.63 -9.17
CA GLY A 195 9.32 12.98 -8.67
C GLY A 195 7.92 13.47 -9.06
N ARG A 196 7.51 13.27 -10.31
CA ARG A 196 6.16 13.61 -10.78
C ARG A 196 5.06 12.80 -10.07
N VAL A 197 5.32 11.51 -9.84
CA VAL A 197 4.38 10.67 -9.05
C VAL A 197 4.28 11.17 -7.62
N PHE A 198 5.41 11.53 -7.01
CA PHE A 198 5.42 12.08 -5.65
C PHE A 198 4.70 13.44 -5.56
N GLU A 199 4.93 14.35 -6.52
CA GLU A 199 4.27 15.65 -6.58
C GLU A 199 2.74 15.52 -6.75
N SER A 200 2.29 14.66 -7.67
CA SER A 200 0.86 14.37 -7.87
C SER A 200 0.22 13.79 -6.61
N PHE A 201 0.95 12.94 -5.89
CA PHE A 201 0.49 12.38 -4.63
C PHE A 201 0.40 13.45 -3.53
N GLN A 202 1.41 14.32 -3.39
CA GLN A 202 1.37 15.43 -2.45
C GLN A 202 0.18 16.36 -2.72
N GLN A 203 -0.07 16.70 -3.98
CA GLN A 203 -1.22 17.54 -4.35
C GLN A 203 -2.55 16.94 -3.90
N GLN A 204 -2.72 15.60 -4.00
CA GLN A 204 -3.91 14.91 -3.48
C GLN A 204 -3.98 14.94 -1.95
N LEU A 205 -2.84 14.87 -1.25
CA LEU A 205 -2.80 14.96 0.21
C LEU A 205 -3.02 16.39 0.74
N ASP A 206 -2.83 17.41 -0.08
CA ASP A 206 -3.08 18.79 0.29
C ASP A 206 -4.58 19.11 0.37
N ASP A 207 -5.46 18.31 -0.24
CA ASP A 207 -6.90 18.46 -0.08
C ASP A 207 -7.37 17.92 1.28
N GLN A 208 -7.34 18.81 2.26
CA GLN A 208 -7.74 18.50 3.64
C GLN A 208 -9.22 18.11 3.76
N ALA A 209 -10.09 18.55 2.87
CA ALA A 209 -11.51 18.22 2.88
C ALA A 209 -11.70 16.76 2.42
N GLU A 210 -11.10 16.37 1.31
CA GLU A 210 -11.14 14.99 0.83
C GLU A 210 -10.54 14.00 1.84
N LEU A 211 -9.43 14.37 2.48
CA LEU A 211 -8.83 13.54 3.53
C LEU A 211 -9.72 13.42 4.78
N ALA A 212 -10.42 14.49 5.16
CA ALA A 212 -11.36 14.45 6.29
C ALA A 212 -12.54 13.53 5.98
N ASP A 213 -13.09 13.61 4.79
CA ASP A 213 -14.17 12.74 4.32
C ASP A 213 -13.73 11.30 4.22
N MET A 214 -12.56 11.01 3.67
CA MET A 214 -12.00 9.66 3.65
C MET A 214 -11.83 9.08 5.06
N ARG A 215 -11.36 9.88 6.04
CA ARG A 215 -11.27 9.46 7.44
C ARG A 215 -12.64 9.15 8.05
N ALA A 216 -13.65 9.97 7.74
CA ALA A 216 -15.02 9.76 8.23
C ALA A 216 -15.61 8.48 7.65
N HIS A 217 -15.47 8.25 6.36
CA HIS A 217 -15.92 7.04 5.69
C HIS A 217 -15.20 5.78 6.19
N LEU A 218 -13.87 5.84 6.39
CA LEU A 218 -13.13 4.72 6.97
C LEU A 218 -13.60 4.37 8.39
N ARG A 219 -13.92 5.36 9.24
CA ARG A 219 -14.50 5.09 10.57
C ARG A 219 -15.84 4.39 10.46
N THR A 220 -16.69 4.82 9.53
CA THR A 220 -17.99 4.19 9.28
C THR A 220 -17.83 2.74 8.84
N LEU A 221 -16.90 2.46 7.92
CA LEU A 221 -16.60 1.11 7.47
C LEU A 221 -16.05 0.24 8.60
N LEU A 222 -15.12 0.75 9.40
CA LEU A 222 -14.52 0.02 10.53
C LEU A 222 -15.52 -0.28 11.64
N ALA A 223 -16.54 0.58 11.82
CA ALA A 223 -17.62 0.36 12.78
C ALA A 223 -18.70 -0.62 12.30
N HIS A 224 -18.68 -1.02 11.03
CA HIS A 224 -19.70 -1.88 10.46
C HIS A 224 -19.62 -3.31 11.04
N PRO A 225 -20.76 -3.95 11.41
CA PRO A 225 -20.75 -5.29 12.04
C PRO A 225 -20.04 -6.38 11.22
N GLN A 226 -20.10 -6.30 9.89
CA GLN A 226 -19.46 -7.27 9.00
C GLN A 226 -17.94 -7.11 8.93
N MET A 227 -17.37 -6.03 9.45
CA MET A 227 -15.93 -5.75 9.40
C MET A 227 -15.11 -6.84 10.11
N VAL A 228 -15.62 -7.37 11.22
CA VAL A 228 -14.96 -8.44 12.00
C VAL A 228 -14.85 -9.75 11.20
N GLN A 229 -15.82 -9.99 10.30
CA GLN A 229 -15.80 -11.15 9.41
C GLN A 229 -15.00 -10.91 8.13
N ALA A 230 -14.86 -9.65 7.74
CA ALA A 230 -14.12 -9.26 6.55
C ALA A 230 -12.60 -9.27 6.76
N LEU A 231 -12.14 -8.67 7.87
CA LEU A 231 -10.74 -8.41 8.17
C LEU A 231 -10.39 -8.85 9.59
N ASP A 232 -9.17 -9.36 9.78
CA ASP A 232 -8.61 -9.65 11.09
C ASP A 232 -8.21 -8.35 11.84
N ASP A 233 -7.78 -8.49 13.10
CA ASP A 233 -7.43 -7.35 13.97
C ASP A 233 -6.27 -6.54 13.43
N LEU A 234 -5.28 -7.20 12.85
CA LEU A 234 -4.10 -6.56 12.26
C LEU A 234 -4.50 -5.75 11.02
N GLN A 235 -5.26 -6.34 10.13
CA GLN A 235 -5.75 -5.70 8.90
C GLN A 235 -6.63 -4.48 9.21
N ARG A 236 -7.49 -4.58 10.23
CA ARG A 236 -8.32 -3.46 10.69
C ARG A 236 -7.48 -2.32 11.26
N SER A 237 -6.47 -2.64 12.06
CA SER A 237 -5.51 -1.65 12.59
C SER A 237 -4.71 -0.99 11.48
N GLU A 238 -4.28 -1.75 10.49
CA GLU A 238 -3.58 -1.22 9.31
C GLU A 238 -4.46 -0.27 8.50
N LEU A 239 -5.73 -0.62 8.29
CA LEU A 239 -6.68 0.24 7.56
C LEU A 239 -6.99 1.52 8.35
N GLN A 240 -7.10 1.44 9.68
CA GLN A 240 -7.30 2.60 10.56
C GLN A 240 -6.12 3.59 10.48
N LEU A 241 -4.91 3.07 10.33
CA LEU A 241 -3.69 3.87 10.24
C LEU A 241 -3.36 4.35 8.82
N LEU A 242 -4.18 4.02 7.82
CA LEU A 242 -3.92 4.37 6.43
C LEU A 242 -3.67 5.87 6.27
N VAL A 243 -4.65 6.71 6.61
CA VAL A 243 -4.56 8.17 6.42
C VAL A 243 -3.44 8.80 7.25
N PRO A 244 -3.26 8.49 8.56
CA PRO A 244 -2.12 8.98 9.32
C PRO A 244 -0.75 8.59 8.76
N GLN A 245 -0.65 7.48 8.04
CA GLN A 245 0.60 7.02 7.43
C GLN A 245 0.90 7.68 6.08
N LEU A 246 -0.13 8.12 5.36
CA LEU A 246 0.03 8.84 4.09
C LEU A 246 0.48 10.30 4.29
N ILE A 247 0.26 10.89 5.46
CA ILE A 247 0.54 12.31 5.76
C ILE A 247 1.90 12.49 6.49
N LYS A 248 2.54 11.42 6.93
CA LYS A 248 3.86 11.48 7.60
C LYS A 248 5.00 11.48 6.61
#